data_709a72a3ccf40d434aab480fdec0482b
#
_entry.id   709a72a3ccf40d434aab480fdec0482b
#
_cell.length_a   1.000
_cell.length_b   1.000
_cell.length_c   1.000
_cell.angle_alpha   90.00
_cell.angle_beta   90.00
_cell.angle_gamma   90.00
#
_symmetry.space_group_name_H-M   'P 1'
#
loop_
_entity.id
_entity.type
_entity.pdbx_description
1 polymer ?
#
loop_
_entity_poly.entity_id
_entity_poly.type
_entity_poly.pdbx_seq_one_letter_code
_entity_poly.pdbx_strand_id
1 'polypeptide(L)'
;PEFPDIDEDAFEFENNQWSNHPVYAEWDKEKRLEFIRDLNAWAISQFLHGEQGALLVASQLTSCAPTFNAKLYAASQTFDEARHVEAFNKYLQTRLKRTWPIGTALKGLLDKILTDPRWDLKFIGMQIVIEGLALAAFQASKDASNDPVYKEMVGYIIRDEARHVTFGVNYLEEYVKTLTEQERQDRAQFALEACTVSRNRLRAYDVWEKYGM
;
A
#
# COMPACT_ATOMS: atom_id res chain seq x y z
N PRO A 1 20.79 16.55 -5.42
CA PRO A 1 21.71 15.47 -5.78
C PRO A 1 21.05 14.58 -6.83
N GLU A 2 21.75 14.35 -7.95
CA GLU A 2 21.34 13.33 -8.91
C GLU A 2 21.64 11.96 -8.26
N PHE A 3 20.63 11.16 -8.06
CA PHE A 3 20.83 9.78 -7.65
C PHE A 3 21.30 8.98 -8.88
N PRO A 4 22.30 8.10 -8.75
CA PRO A 4 22.71 7.24 -9.87
C PRO A 4 21.50 6.38 -10.31
N ASP A 5 21.47 6.01 -11.58
CA ASP A 5 20.48 5.05 -12.08
C ASP A 5 20.53 3.74 -11.25
N ILE A 6 19.41 3.04 -11.19
CA ILE A 6 19.39 1.71 -10.54
C ILE A 6 20.18 0.75 -11.43
N ASP A 7 21.24 0.17 -10.90
CA ASP A 7 22.02 -0.86 -11.58
C ASP A 7 21.16 -2.11 -11.86
N GLU A 8 21.48 -2.84 -12.92
CA GLU A 8 20.80 -4.10 -13.24
C GLU A 8 20.84 -5.08 -12.07
N ASP A 9 21.92 -5.09 -11.30
CA ASP A 9 22.14 -5.94 -10.13
C ASP A 9 21.15 -5.66 -8.97
N ALA A 10 20.45 -4.52 -9.00
CA ALA A 10 19.37 -4.23 -8.06
C ALA A 10 18.12 -5.11 -8.31
N PHE A 11 18.02 -5.72 -9.48
CA PHE A 11 16.90 -6.58 -9.87
C PHE A 11 17.35 -8.04 -9.97
N GLU A 12 16.87 -8.89 -9.06
CA GLU A 12 17.11 -10.32 -9.13
C GLU A 12 16.24 -10.95 -10.23
N PHE A 13 16.78 -11.05 -11.46
CA PHE A 13 16.04 -11.55 -12.61
C PHE A 13 16.43 -13.00 -13.00
N GLU A 14 17.48 -13.59 -12.41
CA GLU A 14 17.93 -14.94 -12.74
C GLU A 14 17.37 -16.00 -11.79
N ASN A 15 17.43 -15.77 -10.48
CA ASN A 15 17.03 -16.72 -9.45
C ASN A 15 15.86 -16.22 -8.61
N ASN A 16 14.71 -15.97 -9.24
CA ASN A 16 13.51 -15.48 -8.57
C ASN A 16 12.37 -16.52 -8.65
N GLN A 17 11.22 -16.17 -8.05
CA GLN A 17 10.05 -17.05 -8.02
C GLN A 17 9.48 -17.40 -9.41
N TRP A 18 9.83 -16.68 -10.46
CA TRP A 18 9.38 -16.90 -11.83
C TRP A 18 10.32 -17.78 -12.64
N SER A 19 11.53 -18.07 -12.15
CA SER A 19 12.59 -18.78 -12.90
C SER A 19 12.15 -20.14 -13.44
N ASN A 20 11.20 -20.80 -12.75
CA ASN A 20 10.64 -22.07 -13.18
C ASN A 20 9.33 -21.96 -13.99
N HIS A 21 8.85 -20.73 -14.25
CA HIS A 21 7.65 -20.54 -15.07
C HIS A 21 7.98 -20.79 -16.54
N PRO A 22 7.23 -21.65 -17.27
CA PRO A 22 7.58 -22.04 -18.63
C PRO A 22 7.84 -20.86 -19.57
N VAL A 23 6.96 -19.87 -19.53
CA VAL A 23 7.07 -18.68 -20.38
C VAL A 23 8.29 -17.83 -20.02
N TYR A 24 8.55 -17.63 -18.72
CA TYR A 24 9.70 -16.87 -18.24
C TYR A 24 11.03 -17.54 -18.57
N ALA A 25 11.08 -18.85 -18.48
CA ALA A 25 12.29 -19.64 -18.76
C ALA A 25 12.78 -19.51 -20.21
N GLU A 26 11.88 -19.25 -21.16
CA GLU A 26 12.19 -19.06 -22.58
C GLU A 26 12.70 -17.65 -22.92
N TRP A 27 12.57 -16.68 -22.00
CA TRP A 27 12.98 -15.30 -22.26
C TRP A 27 14.50 -15.12 -22.17
N ASP A 28 15.01 -14.22 -23.00
CA ASP A 28 16.38 -13.72 -22.86
C ASP A 28 16.54 -12.82 -21.64
N LYS A 29 17.78 -12.44 -21.34
CA LYS A 29 18.13 -11.59 -20.19
C LYS A 29 17.38 -10.26 -20.22
N GLU A 30 17.31 -9.61 -21.37
CA GLU A 30 16.70 -8.28 -21.51
C GLU A 30 15.20 -8.31 -21.17
N LYS A 31 14.48 -9.30 -21.71
CA LYS A 31 13.04 -9.46 -21.43
C LYS A 31 12.75 -9.83 -20.00
N ARG A 32 13.59 -10.67 -19.36
CA ARG A 32 13.47 -10.99 -17.92
C ARG A 32 13.66 -9.75 -17.07
N LEU A 33 14.68 -8.94 -17.36
CA LEU A 33 14.97 -7.70 -16.65
C LEU A 33 13.81 -6.68 -16.82
N GLU A 34 13.28 -6.54 -18.02
CA GLU A 34 12.11 -5.68 -18.31
C GLU A 34 10.89 -6.10 -17.48
N PHE A 35 10.59 -7.41 -17.43
CA PHE A 35 9.49 -7.94 -16.65
C PHE A 35 9.65 -7.65 -15.14
N ILE A 36 10.83 -7.88 -14.57
CA ILE A 36 11.09 -7.61 -13.16
C ILE A 36 11.01 -6.12 -12.85
N ARG A 37 11.51 -5.26 -13.75
CA ARG A 37 11.35 -3.80 -13.62
C ARG A 37 9.88 -3.38 -13.64
N ASP A 38 9.08 -3.96 -14.51
CA ASP A 38 7.64 -3.68 -14.56
C ASP A 38 6.90 -4.19 -13.32
N LEU A 39 7.24 -5.38 -12.80
CA LEU A 39 6.67 -5.88 -11.54
C LEU A 39 6.98 -4.96 -10.37
N ASN A 40 8.22 -4.50 -10.24
CA ASN A 40 8.61 -3.56 -9.19
C ASN A 40 7.90 -2.21 -9.34
N ALA A 41 7.86 -1.68 -10.57
CA ALA A 41 7.17 -0.42 -10.85
C ALA A 41 5.67 -0.53 -10.58
N TRP A 42 5.04 -1.65 -10.95
CA TRP A 42 3.64 -1.92 -10.66
C TRP A 42 3.40 -1.96 -9.14
N ALA A 43 4.18 -2.75 -8.41
CA ALA A 43 4.01 -2.90 -6.97
C ALA A 43 4.15 -1.55 -6.23
N ILE A 44 5.20 -0.79 -6.55
CA ILE A 44 5.45 0.53 -5.94
C ILE A 44 4.39 1.55 -6.38
N SER A 45 3.84 1.45 -7.59
CA SER A 45 2.70 2.27 -8.01
C SER A 45 1.45 1.94 -7.20
N GLN A 46 1.19 0.66 -6.86
CA GLN A 46 0.08 0.32 -5.97
C GLN A 46 0.29 0.87 -4.55
N PHE A 47 1.52 0.91 -4.05
CA PHE A 47 1.84 1.59 -2.79
C PHE A 47 1.52 3.09 -2.91
N LEU A 48 2.04 3.79 -3.91
CA LEU A 48 1.72 5.19 -4.16
C LEU A 48 0.21 5.47 -4.17
N HIS A 49 -0.57 4.65 -4.87
CA HIS A 49 -2.03 4.81 -4.92
C HIS A 49 -2.70 4.52 -3.58
N GLY A 50 -2.18 3.56 -2.81
CA GLY A 50 -2.62 3.31 -1.44
C GLY A 50 -2.41 4.52 -0.54
N GLU A 51 -1.21 5.11 -0.56
CA GLU A 51 -0.84 6.32 0.20
C GLU A 51 -1.70 7.53 -0.20
N GLN A 52 -2.00 7.70 -1.49
CA GLN A 52 -2.96 8.73 -1.94
C GLN A 52 -4.34 8.53 -1.33
N GLY A 53 -4.79 7.28 -1.23
CA GLY A 53 -6.04 6.93 -0.54
C GLY A 53 -5.97 7.21 0.95
N ALA A 54 -4.87 6.82 1.62
CA ALA A 54 -4.63 7.06 3.04
C ALA A 54 -4.60 8.56 3.38
N LEU A 55 -3.92 9.36 2.56
CA LEU A 55 -3.92 10.83 2.65
C LEU A 55 -5.34 11.40 2.66
N LEU A 56 -6.18 10.95 1.74
CA LEU A 56 -7.57 11.43 1.64
C LEU A 56 -8.42 10.97 2.83
N VAL A 57 -8.27 9.72 3.28
CA VAL A 57 -9.01 9.20 4.44
C VAL A 57 -8.58 9.91 5.71
N ALA A 58 -7.29 10.10 5.96
CA ALA A 58 -6.77 10.84 7.12
C ALA A 58 -7.29 12.28 7.14
N SER A 59 -7.32 12.95 5.96
CA SER A 59 -7.88 14.31 5.86
C SER A 59 -9.37 14.36 6.20
N GLN A 60 -10.17 13.38 5.76
CA GLN A 60 -11.57 13.25 6.13
C GLN A 60 -11.75 13.01 7.63
N LEU A 61 -10.92 12.14 8.23
CA LEU A 61 -10.93 11.86 9.67
C LEU A 61 -10.60 13.09 10.51
N THR A 62 -9.76 13.99 10.02
CA THR A 62 -9.52 15.29 10.65
C THR A 62 -10.81 16.08 10.85
N SER A 63 -11.77 15.96 9.93
CA SER A 63 -13.08 16.59 10.01
C SER A 63 -14.12 15.78 10.81
N CYS A 64 -14.24 14.47 10.54
CA CYS A 64 -15.36 13.65 11.01
C CYS A 64 -15.09 12.81 12.28
N ALA A 65 -13.83 12.65 12.71
CA ALA A 65 -13.53 11.90 13.94
C ALA A 65 -14.23 12.52 15.16
N PRO A 66 -14.74 11.70 16.11
CA PRO A 66 -15.65 12.19 17.16
C PRO A 66 -14.95 12.96 18.28
N THR A 67 -13.65 12.75 18.50
CA THR A 67 -12.92 13.44 19.57
C THR A 67 -11.84 14.37 19.04
N PHE A 68 -11.53 15.41 19.80
CA PHE A 68 -10.50 16.38 19.43
C PHE A 68 -9.12 15.72 19.29
N ASN A 69 -8.78 14.79 20.18
CA ASN A 69 -7.51 14.05 20.10
C ASN A 69 -7.41 13.20 18.84
N ALA A 70 -8.51 12.54 18.43
CA ALA A 70 -8.53 11.79 17.18
C ALA A 70 -8.37 12.69 15.95
N LYS A 71 -8.96 13.88 15.97
CA LYS A 71 -8.79 14.88 14.92
C LYS A 71 -7.34 15.39 14.82
N LEU A 72 -6.71 15.67 15.96
CA LEU A 72 -5.30 16.08 15.99
C LEU A 72 -4.38 14.97 15.45
N TYR A 73 -4.65 13.73 15.84
CA TYR A 73 -3.88 12.60 15.32
C TYR A 73 -4.08 12.45 13.80
N ALA A 74 -5.31 12.48 13.33
CA ALA A 74 -5.62 12.39 11.90
C ALA A 74 -4.95 13.51 11.08
N ALA A 75 -4.85 14.73 11.63
CA ALA A 75 -4.11 15.81 11.00
C ALA A 75 -2.61 15.54 10.91
N SER A 76 -2.01 14.95 11.94
CA SER A 76 -0.60 14.50 11.92
C SER A 76 -0.40 13.39 10.88
N GLN A 77 -1.29 12.39 10.86
CA GLN A 77 -1.26 11.32 9.86
C GLN A 77 -1.40 11.89 8.43
N THR A 78 -2.29 12.84 8.19
CA THR A 78 -2.43 13.50 6.88
C THR A 78 -1.09 14.07 6.38
N PHE A 79 -0.29 14.63 7.29
CA PHE A 79 1.05 15.14 6.94
C PHE A 79 2.02 14.00 6.62
N ASP A 80 2.00 12.91 7.38
CA ASP A 80 2.83 11.73 7.13
C ASP A 80 2.50 11.14 5.75
N GLU A 81 1.21 10.92 5.44
CA GLU A 81 0.76 10.38 4.14
C GLU A 81 1.17 11.27 2.96
N ALA A 82 1.14 12.59 3.13
CA ALA A 82 1.60 13.51 2.08
C ALA A 82 3.10 13.29 1.75
N ARG A 83 3.93 13.03 2.78
CA ARG A 83 5.36 12.71 2.59
C ARG A 83 5.55 11.33 1.95
N HIS A 84 4.75 10.33 2.31
CA HIS A 84 4.80 9.00 1.72
C HIS A 84 4.44 9.06 0.22
N VAL A 85 3.37 9.77 -0.14
CA VAL A 85 2.99 10.01 -1.54
C VAL A 85 4.14 10.66 -2.32
N GLU A 86 4.76 11.72 -1.77
CA GLU A 86 5.88 12.38 -2.42
C GLU A 86 7.09 11.44 -2.59
N ALA A 87 7.42 10.66 -1.58
CA ALA A 87 8.55 9.74 -1.59
C ALA A 87 8.39 8.65 -2.65
N PHE A 88 7.25 7.94 -2.68
CA PHE A 88 6.99 6.93 -3.70
C PHE A 88 6.90 7.51 -5.11
N ASN A 89 6.27 8.68 -5.27
CA ASN A 89 6.19 9.34 -6.57
C ASN A 89 7.58 9.72 -7.08
N LYS A 90 8.43 10.32 -6.26
CA LYS A 90 9.82 10.63 -6.62
C LYS A 90 10.60 9.38 -6.97
N TYR A 91 10.49 8.32 -6.19
CA TYR A 91 11.18 7.07 -6.46
C TYR A 91 10.76 6.48 -7.83
N LEU A 92 9.46 6.42 -8.12
CA LEU A 92 8.95 5.96 -9.42
C LEU A 92 9.47 6.81 -10.58
N GLN A 93 9.45 8.13 -10.44
CA GLN A 93 9.85 9.04 -11.51
C GLN A 93 11.35 9.09 -11.76
N THR A 94 12.17 9.06 -10.69
CA THR A 94 13.61 9.27 -10.81
C THR A 94 14.40 7.98 -10.91
N ARG A 95 13.95 6.92 -10.23
CA ARG A 95 14.68 5.64 -10.13
C ARG A 95 14.16 4.61 -11.12
N LEU A 96 12.87 4.30 -11.07
CA LEU A 96 12.27 3.28 -11.96
C LEU A 96 11.90 3.86 -13.33
N LYS A 97 11.60 5.15 -13.41
CA LYS A 97 11.17 5.88 -14.63
C LYS A 97 9.94 5.21 -15.27
N ARG A 98 9.09 4.60 -14.46
CA ARG A 98 7.89 3.86 -14.85
C ARG A 98 6.82 4.02 -13.79
N THR A 99 5.56 4.08 -14.23
CA THR A 99 4.38 4.11 -13.36
C THR A 99 3.30 3.21 -13.96
N TRP A 100 2.45 2.69 -13.08
CA TRP A 100 1.31 1.88 -13.45
C TRP A 100 0.02 2.46 -12.86
N PRO A 101 -1.13 2.30 -13.52
CA PRO A 101 -2.39 2.73 -12.98
C PRO A 101 -2.75 1.96 -11.71
N ILE A 102 -3.69 2.52 -10.95
CA ILE A 102 -4.26 1.84 -9.79
C ILE A 102 -4.99 0.56 -10.21
N GLY A 103 -4.71 -0.56 -9.55
CA GLY A 103 -5.42 -1.82 -9.77
C GLY A 103 -6.90 -1.73 -9.34
N THR A 104 -7.78 -2.41 -10.07
CA THR A 104 -9.23 -2.34 -9.85
C THR A 104 -9.66 -2.74 -8.44
N ALA A 105 -9.02 -3.75 -7.84
CA ALA A 105 -9.31 -4.20 -6.48
C ALA A 105 -8.97 -3.12 -5.43
N LEU A 106 -7.79 -2.50 -5.54
CA LEU A 106 -7.39 -1.41 -4.64
C LEU A 106 -8.30 -0.20 -4.82
N LYS A 107 -8.59 0.20 -6.07
CA LYS A 107 -9.49 1.32 -6.36
C LYS A 107 -10.87 1.10 -5.75
N GLY A 108 -11.48 -0.07 -5.96
CA GLY A 108 -12.81 -0.37 -5.42
C GLY A 108 -12.85 -0.33 -3.89
N LEU A 109 -11.79 -0.78 -3.22
CA LEU A 109 -11.70 -0.71 -1.76
C LEU A 109 -11.55 0.72 -1.26
N LEU A 110 -10.68 1.52 -1.89
CA LEU A 110 -10.50 2.93 -1.54
C LEU A 110 -11.77 3.74 -1.80
N ASP A 111 -12.44 3.54 -2.94
CA ASP A 111 -13.72 4.21 -3.23
C ASP A 111 -14.76 3.90 -2.15
N LYS A 112 -14.87 2.64 -1.71
CA LYS A 112 -15.79 2.23 -0.64
C LYS A 112 -15.48 2.93 0.69
N ILE A 113 -14.21 3.00 1.08
CA ILE A 113 -13.78 3.66 2.33
C ILE A 113 -14.00 5.17 2.26
N LEU A 114 -13.63 5.80 1.16
CA LEU A 114 -13.71 7.26 0.99
C LEU A 114 -15.16 7.77 0.93
N THR A 115 -16.08 6.99 0.38
CA THR A 115 -17.48 7.38 0.22
C THR A 115 -18.37 7.00 1.41
N ASP A 116 -17.93 6.10 2.30
CA ASP A 116 -18.71 5.75 3.50
C ASP A 116 -18.72 6.93 4.48
N PRO A 117 -19.89 7.38 4.95
CA PRO A 117 -19.97 8.52 5.88
C PRO A 117 -19.53 8.19 7.30
N ARG A 118 -19.40 6.91 7.65
CA ARG A 118 -19.10 6.45 9.01
C ARG A 118 -17.59 6.51 9.27
N TRP A 119 -17.21 7.34 10.23
CA TRP A 119 -15.81 7.55 10.58
C TRP A 119 -15.10 6.27 11.04
N ASP A 120 -15.78 5.41 11.78
CA ASP A 120 -15.23 4.16 12.31
C ASP A 120 -14.95 3.13 11.20
N LEU A 121 -15.74 3.10 10.14
CA LEU A 121 -15.44 2.27 8.98
C LEU A 121 -14.24 2.78 8.18
N LYS A 122 -13.98 4.10 8.19
CA LYS A 122 -12.75 4.67 7.64
C LYS A 122 -11.53 4.17 8.42
N PHE A 123 -11.59 4.15 9.76
CA PHE A 123 -10.54 3.58 10.59
C PHE A 123 -10.35 2.08 10.33
N ILE A 124 -11.42 1.30 10.32
CA ILE A 124 -11.35 -0.14 10.07
C ILE A 124 -10.76 -0.41 8.68
N GLY A 125 -11.27 0.25 7.66
CA GLY A 125 -10.83 0.03 6.28
C GLY A 125 -9.41 0.50 6.01
N MET A 126 -9.01 1.66 6.51
CA MET A 126 -7.70 2.24 6.27
C MET A 126 -6.68 1.75 7.29
N GLN A 127 -6.75 2.21 8.56
CA GLN A 127 -5.70 1.94 9.53
C GLN A 127 -5.56 0.45 9.89
N ILE A 128 -6.67 -0.31 9.92
CA ILE A 128 -6.58 -1.73 10.30
C ILE A 128 -6.30 -2.60 9.08
N VAL A 129 -7.12 -2.49 8.02
CA VAL A 129 -7.02 -3.43 6.88
C VAL A 129 -5.95 -2.99 5.89
N ILE A 130 -5.99 -1.77 5.37
CA ILE A 130 -5.08 -1.35 4.30
C ILE A 130 -3.67 -1.14 4.84
N GLU A 131 -3.49 -0.34 5.88
CA GLU A 131 -2.17 -0.04 6.45
C GLU A 131 -1.59 -1.24 7.21
N GLY A 132 -2.43 -2.02 7.91
CA GLY A 132 -1.99 -3.26 8.55
C GLY A 132 -1.40 -4.27 7.56
N LEU A 133 -2.00 -4.42 6.38
CA LEU A 133 -1.45 -5.25 5.29
C LEU A 133 -0.28 -4.57 4.59
N ALA A 134 -0.29 -3.24 4.49
CA ALA A 134 0.81 -2.47 3.90
C ALA A 134 2.09 -2.62 4.70
N LEU A 135 2.04 -2.64 6.03
CA LEU A 135 3.22 -2.91 6.88
C LEU A 135 3.95 -4.21 6.50
N ALA A 136 3.20 -5.30 6.32
CA ALA A 136 3.78 -6.58 5.91
C ALA A 136 4.35 -6.51 4.48
N ALA A 137 3.62 -5.85 3.56
CA ALA A 137 4.06 -5.70 2.18
C ALA A 137 5.29 -4.80 2.05
N PHE A 138 5.36 -3.70 2.79
CA PHE A 138 6.53 -2.81 2.85
C PHE A 138 7.76 -3.54 3.41
N GLN A 139 7.59 -4.30 4.49
CA GLN A 139 8.69 -5.07 5.04
C GLN A 139 9.20 -6.10 4.03
N ALA A 140 8.31 -6.87 3.42
CA ALA A 140 8.67 -7.86 2.40
C ALA A 140 9.37 -7.22 1.19
N SER A 141 8.86 -6.08 0.69
CA SER A 141 9.46 -5.37 -0.44
C SER A 141 10.82 -4.77 -0.10
N LYS A 142 10.98 -4.25 1.14
CA LYS A 142 12.25 -3.75 1.65
C LYS A 142 13.30 -4.87 1.73
N ASP A 143 12.90 -6.04 2.23
CA ASP A 143 13.82 -7.18 2.38
C ASP A 143 14.23 -7.76 1.02
N ALA A 144 13.31 -7.78 0.07
CA ALA A 144 13.56 -8.25 -1.29
C ALA A 144 14.33 -7.27 -2.19
N SER A 145 14.39 -5.99 -1.84
CA SER A 145 15.09 -4.98 -2.65
C SER A 145 16.60 -5.02 -2.40
N ASN A 146 17.39 -4.79 -3.44
CA ASN A 146 18.84 -4.51 -3.33
C ASN A 146 19.18 -3.01 -3.43
N ASP A 147 18.18 -2.14 -3.72
CA ASP A 147 18.40 -0.69 -3.76
C ASP A 147 18.43 -0.09 -2.35
N PRO A 148 19.59 0.46 -1.89
CA PRO A 148 19.72 1.04 -0.55
C PRO A 148 18.82 2.26 -0.36
N VAL A 149 18.54 3.03 -1.43
CA VAL A 149 17.66 4.21 -1.37
C VAL A 149 16.23 3.77 -1.06
N TYR A 150 15.75 2.71 -1.74
CA TYR A 150 14.44 2.14 -1.47
C TYR A 150 14.33 1.61 -0.05
N LYS A 151 15.33 0.85 0.39
CA LYS A 151 15.36 0.26 1.75
C LYS A 151 15.28 1.32 2.84
N GLU A 152 16.02 2.40 2.68
CA GLU A 152 16.02 3.48 3.66
C GLU A 152 14.69 4.22 3.64
N MET A 153 14.21 4.62 2.47
CA MET A 153 12.92 5.31 2.27
C MET A 153 11.76 4.53 2.90
N VAL A 154 11.61 3.26 2.52
CA VAL A 154 10.52 2.41 3.04
C VAL A 154 10.71 2.14 4.54
N GLY A 155 11.93 2.09 5.03
CA GLY A 155 12.21 1.96 6.45
C GLY A 155 11.67 3.12 7.30
N TYR A 156 11.64 4.35 6.78
CA TYR A 156 10.99 5.49 7.44
C TYR A 156 9.46 5.37 7.37
N ILE A 157 8.92 5.02 6.22
CA ILE A 157 7.47 4.83 6.02
C ILE A 157 6.93 3.76 6.98
N ILE A 158 7.57 2.60 7.09
CA ILE A 158 7.18 1.53 8.03
C ILE A 158 7.04 2.04 9.47
N ARG A 159 7.92 2.94 9.92
CA ARG A 159 7.83 3.51 11.28
C ARG A 159 6.60 4.38 11.46
N ASP A 160 6.23 5.13 10.45
CA ASP A 160 5.06 5.98 10.46
C ASP A 160 3.79 5.11 10.43
N GLU A 161 3.71 4.15 9.53
CA GLU A 161 2.59 3.20 9.42
C GLU A 161 2.34 2.40 10.70
N ALA A 162 3.41 1.96 11.38
CA ALA A 162 3.27 1.27 12.67
C ALA A 162 2.58 2.14 13.73
N ARG A 163 2.77 3.46 13.70
CA ARG A 163 2.06 4.40 14.59
C ARG A 163 0.60 4.55 14.17
N HIS A 164 0.33 4.64 12.86
CA HIS A 164 -1.03 4.76 12.33
C HIS A 164 -1.89 3.55 12.71
N VAL A 165 -1.40 2.35 12.46
CA VAL A 165 -2.07 1.10 12.83
C VAL A 165 -2.28 1.01 14.35
N THR A 166 -1.24 1.31 15.14
CA THR A 166 -1.33 1.25 16.62
C THR A 166 -2.39 2.22 17.13
N PHE A 167 -2.44 3.43 16.58
CA PHE A 167 -3.47 4.39 16.96
C PHE A 167 -4.87 3.88 16.59
N GLY A 168 -5.05 3.39 15.37
CA GLY A 168 -6.32 2.85 14.90
C GLY A 168 -6.84 1.72 15.79
N VAL A 169 -5.97 0.75 16.12
CA VAL A 169 -6.32 -0.37 17.02
C VAL A 169 -6.74 0.13 18.40
N ASN A 170 -5.91 0.94 19.05
CA ASN A 170 -6.17 1.41 20.41
C ASN A 170 -7.44 2.28 20.48
N TYR A 171 -7.66 3.13 19.47
CA TYR A 171 -8.81 4.01 19.46
C TYR A 171 -10.12 3.25 19.21
N LEU A 172 -10.11 2.27 18.29
CA LEU A 172 -11.28 1.45 18.02
C LEU A 172 -11.60 0.45 19.14
N GLU A 173 -10.60 -0.04 19.87
CA GLU A 173 -10.82 -0.99 20.98
C GLU A 173 -11.80 -0.44 22.01
N GLU A 174 -11.67 0.82 22.40
CA GLU A 174 -12.59 1.46 23.33
C GLU A 174 -13.95 1.76 22.70
N TYR A 175 -13.94 2.20 21.46
CA TYR A 175 -15.17 2.52 20.74
C TYR A 175 -16.06 1.29 20.50
N VAL A 176 -15.47 0.16 20.10
CA VAL A 176 -16.24 -1.08 19.85
C VAL A 176 -17.02 -1.55 21.06
N LYS A 177 -16.55 -1.26 22.28
CA LYS A 177 -17.26 -1.58 23.54
C LYS A 177 -18.59 -0.83 23.69
N THR A 178 -18.74 0.31 23.01
CA THR A 178 -19.95 1.13 23.07
C THR A 178 -21.01 0.72 22.03
N LEU A 179 -20.66 -0.12 21.07
CA LEU A 179 -21.54 -0.56 19.98
C LEU A 179 -22.52 -1.65 20.45
N THR A 180 -23.71 -1.63 19.87
CA THR A 180 -24.66 -2.74 19.95
C THR A 180 -24.10 -3.98 19.20
N GLU A 181 -24.68 -5.16 19.49
CA GLU A 181 -24.28 -6.39 18.82
C GLU A 181 -24.48 -6.31 17.29
N GLN A 182 -25.59 -5.73 16.84
CA GLN A 182 -25.84 -5.55 15.40
C GLN A 182 -24.83 -4.63 14.73
N GLU A 183 -24.43 -3.55 15.41
CA GLU A 183 -23.41 -2.64 14.91
C GLU A 183 -22.04 -3.32 14.85
N ARG A 184 -21.67 -4.13 15.82
CA ARG A 184 -20.44 -4.94 15.80
C ARG A 184 -20.41 -5.91 14.64
N GLN A 185 -21.52 -6.60 14.38
CA GLN A 185 -21.65 -7.54 13.24
C GLN A 185 -21.50 -6.81 11.90
N ASP A 186 -22.09 -5.63 11.75
CA ASP A 186 -21.94 -4.82 10.53
C ASP A 186 -20.48 -4.41 10.28
N ARG A 187 -19.73 -4.02 11.33
CA ARG A 187 -18.31 -3.69 11.23
C ARG A 187 -17.45 -4.91 10.93
N ALA A 188 -17.76 -6.04 11.53
CA ALA A 188 -17.08 -7.31 11.26
C ALA A 188 -17.29 -7.77 9.82
N GLN A 189 -18.51 -7.64 9.29
CA GLN A 189 -18.82 -7.95 7.89
C GLN A 189 -18.02 -7.03 6.94
N PHE A 190 -17.99 -5.72 7.22
CA PHE A 190 -17.20 -4.78 6.43
C PHE A 190 -15.71 -5.14 6.44
N ALA A 191 -15.14 -5.46 7.61
CA ALA A 191 -13.74 -5.86 7.73
C ALA A 191 -13.43 -7.13 6.93
N LEU A 192 -14.33 -8.14 6.99
CA LEU A 192 -14.19 -9.38 6.22
C LEU A 192 -14.20 -9.11 4.69
N GLU A 193 -15.12 -8.27 4.23
CA GLU A 193 -15.19 -7.87 2.82
C GLU A 193 -13.93 -7.13 2.39
N ALA A 194 -13.45 -6.17 3.19
CA ALA A 194 -12.23 -5.43 2.93
C ALA A 194 -11.00 -6.36 2.86
N CYS A 195 -10.87 -7.31 3.78
CA CYS A 195 -9.79 -8.32 3.75
C CYS A 195 -9.88 -9.21 2.51
N THR A 196 -11.09 -9.62 2.12
CA THR A 196 -11.31 -10.48 0.94
C THR A 196 -10.88 -9.77 -0.34
N VAL A 197 -11.25 -8.50 -0.51
CA VAL A 197 -10.83 -7.67 -1.64
C VAL A 197 -9.31 -7.43 -1.61
N SER A 198 -8.76 -7.15 -0.43
CA SER A 198 -7.32 -6.88 -0.25
C SER A 198 -6.43 -8.05 -0.66
N ARG A 199 -6.88 -9.29 -0.56
CA ARG A 199 -6.14 -10.47 -1.03
C ARG A 199 -5.78 -10.38 -2.52
N ASN A 200 -6.63 -9.78 -3.34
CA ASN A 200 -6.45 -9.70 -4.78
C ASN A 200 -5.68 -8.45 -5.23
N ARG A 201 -5.55 -7.43 -4.37
CA ARG A 201 -4.91 -6.15 -4.72
C ARG A 201 -3.40 -6.23 -4.98
N LEU A 202 -2.75 -7.30 -4.49
CA LEU A 202 -1.30 -7.50 -4.66
C LEU A 202 -0.96 -8.40 -5.87
N ARG A 203 -1.94 -8.73 -6.70
CA ARG A 203 -1.73 -9.55 -7.90
C ARG A 203 -1.53 -8.65 -9.11
N ALA A 204 -0.36 -8.72 -9.71
CA ALA A 204 0.06 -7.92 -10.86
C ALA A 204 -0.51 -8.49 -12.19
N TYR A 205 -1.83 -8.72 -12.25
CA TYR A 205 -2.47 -9.27 -13.46
C TYR A 205 -2.16 -8.46 -14.71
N ASP A 206 -2.17 -7.13 -14.61
CA ASP A 206 -1.88 -6.24 -15.74
C ASP A 206 -0.46 -6.45 -16.29
N VAL A 207 0.51 -6.72 -15.40
CA VAL A 207 1.88 -7.05 -15.80
C VAL A 207 1.95 -8.44 -16.42
N TRP A 208 1.31 -9.43 -15.78
CA TRP A 208 1.31 -10.80 -16.31
C TRP A 208 0.69 -10.87 -17.70
N GLU A 209 -0.45 -10.22 -17.91
CA GLU A 209 -1.11 -10.13 -19.21
C GLU A 209 -0.21 -9.47 -20.27
N LYS A 210 0.47 -8.36 -19.93
CA LYS A 210 1.42 -7.68 -20.82
C LYS A 210 2.51 -8.62 -21.32
N TYR A 211 2.92 -9.58 -20.52
CA TYR A 211 4.02 -10.52 -20.82
C TYR A 211 3.53 -11.92 -21.25
N GLY A 212 2.23 -12.14 -21.35
CA GLY A 212 1.64 -13.41 -21.79
C GLY A 212 1.76 -14.54 -20.75
N MET A 213 1.73 -14.18 -19.48
CA MET A 213 1.82 -15.13 -18.36
C MET A 213 0.45 -15.41 -17.72
#